data_b3d5ecaa6e271499283c83a62105ba48
#
_entry.id   b3d5ecaa6e271499283c83a62105ba48
#
_cell.length_a   1.000
_cell.length_b   1.000
_cell.length_c   1.000
_cell.angle_alpha   90.00
_cell.angle_beta   90.00
_cell.angle_gamma   90.00
#
_symmetry.space_group_name_H-M   'P 1'
#
loop_
_entity.id
_entity.type
_entity.pdbx_description
1 polymer ?
#
loop_
_entity_poly.entity_id
_entity_poly.type
_entity_poly.pdbx_seq_one_letter_code
_entity_poly.pdbx_strand_id
1 'polypeptide(L)'
;MRSIINILDLSAGEIDQLIAVADDIMAQPEKYNEVCRHKILATLFFEPSTRTRLSFESAMLSLGGQVIGFSGADSCSAVKGETIADTIEVVNGYADIIAMRHPKEGAPVVASMHTAVPLINAGDGGHFHPTQTLADLLTIHHEKGTFDNLTIGLCGDLKYGRTVHSLIAAMTRYKNVKFVLISPEELRLPQFVIDDYLEGSGLQYEECRSLEEAMPKLDILYMTRIQHERFTDDAEYQRLNGIYVLDKEKMSLAKSDMCVLHPLPRVNEISPEVDSDPRAKYFEQTRCGKFMRMALIMKLLGLIPNEVQPEKAEEPQYIYDKYRCDNRACISVCEPDVRSIFKTFDANGGACRCIYCDKERK
;
A
#
# COMPACT_ATOMS: atom_id res chain seq x y z
N MET A 1 -4.37 7.55 19.96
CA MET A 1 -4.82 8.08 18.65
C MET A 1 -4.63 7.01 17.59
N ARG A 2 -5.42 6.99 16.51
CA ARG A 2 -5.37 5.89 15.53
C ARG A 2 -4.41 6.24 14.38
N SER A 3 -3.49 5.34 14.07
CA SER A 3 -2.62 5.41 12.89
C SER A 3 -3.03 4.33 11.87
N ILE A 4 -2.69 4.53 10.61
CA ILE A 4 -2.91 3.56 9.54
C ILE A 4 -1.56 3.15 8.98
N ILE A 5 -1.10 1.98 9.37
CA ILE A 5 0.20 1.40 8.99
C ILE A 5 0.01 0.35 7.90
N ASN A 6 -1.05 -0.46 8.02
CA ASN A 6 -1.43 -1.51 7.08
C ASN A 6 -2.86 -1.27 6.58
N ILE A 7 -3.21 -1.85 5.44
CA ILE A 7 -4.59 -1.81 4.93
C ILE A 7 -5.58 -2.56 5.87
N LEU A 8 -5.09 -3.56 6.60
CA LEU A 8 -5.88 -4.32 7.57
C LEU A 8 -6.22 -3.53 8.85
N ASP A 9 -5.60 -2.37 9.07
CA ASP A 9 -5.99 -1.44 10.13
C ASP A 9 -7.37 -0.81 9.88
N LEU A 10 -7.89 -0.92 8.66
CA LEU A 10 -9.23 -0.51 8.27
C LEU A 10 -10.12 -1.74 8.07
N SER A 11 -11.29 -1.78 8.66
CA SER A 11 -12.30 -2.81 8.35
C SER A 11 -12.88 -2.62 6.95
N ALA A 12 -13.54 -3.64 6.39
CA ALA A 12 -14.22 -3.53 5.10
C ALA A 12 -15.27 -2.40 5.12
N GLY A 13 -16.09 -2.31 6.17
CA GLY A 13 -17.06 -1.22 6.31
C GLY A 13 -16.44 0.16 6.42
N GLU A 14 -15.23 0.30 7.00
CA GLU A 14 -14.51 1.58 7.00
C GLU A 14 -13.98 1.94 5.62
N ILE A 15 -13.58 0.96 4.81
CA ILE A 15 -13.18 1.18 3.42
C ILE A 15 -14.41 1.63 2.60
N ASP A 16 -15.56 0.98 2.76
CA ASP A 16 -16.81 1.37 2.10
C ASP A 16 -17.20 2.81 2.47
N GLN A 17 -17.06 3.18 3.75
CA GLN A 17 -17.30 4.55 4.20
C GLN A 17 -16.32 5.55 3.54
N LEU A 18 -15.03 5.20 3.46
CA LEU A 18 -14.03 6.05 2.80
C LEU A 18 -14.32 6.22 1.31
N ILE A 19 -14.77 5.17 0.63
CA ILE A 19 -15.19 5.21 -0.77
C ILE A 19 -16.39 6.16 -0.92
N ALA A 20 -17.43 6.00 -0.12
CA ALA A 20 -18.60 6.87 -0.17
C ALA A 20 -18.25 8.36 0.07
N VAL A 21 -17.35 8.64 1.01
CA VAL A 21 -16.86 10.01 1.26
C VAL A 21 -16.03 10.51 0.08
N ALA A 22 -15.15 9.68 -0.50
CA ALA A 22 -14.36 10.05 -1.66
C ALA A 22 -15.24 10.39 -2.87
N ASP A 23 -16.32 9.63 -3.09
CA ASP A 23 -17.30 9.87 -4.15
C ASP A 23 -18.06 11.18 -3.92
N ASP A 24 -18.47 11.48 -2.68
CA ASP A 24 -19.12 12.75 -2.35
C ASP A 24 -18.17 13.95 -2.55
N ILE A 25 -16.89 13.80 -2.19
CA ILE A 25 -15.87 14.82 -2.46
C ILE A 25 -15.67 15.04 -3.98
N MET A 26 -15.66 13.95 -4.76
CA MET A 26 -15.54 14.04 -6.22
C MET A 26 -16.74 14.73 -6.86
N ALA A 27 -17.93 14.48 -6.35
CA ALA A 27 -19.19 15.06 -6.84
C ALA A 27 -19.40 16.52 -6.39
N GLN A 28 -18.94 16.87 -5.19
CA GLN A 28 -19.22 18.17 -4.54
C GLN A 28 -17.95 18.74 -3.88
N PRO A 29 -16.87 19.02 -4.64
CA PRO A 29 -15.59 19.43 -4.06
C PRO A 29 -15.66 20.73 -3.23
N GLU A 30 -16.52 21.66 -3.61
CA GLU A 30 -16.71 22.93 -2.91
C GLU A 30 -17.17 22.75 -1.45
N LYS A 31 -17.94 21.69 -1.15
CA LYS A 31 -18.40 21.36 0.21
C LYS A 31 -17.24 21.06 1.17
N TYR A 32 -16.09 20.69 0.61
CA TYR A 32 -14.95 20.18 1.38
C TYR A 32 -13.75 21.12 1.42
N ASN A 33 -13.77 22.22 0.70
CA ASN A 33 -12.61 23.10 0.50
C ASN A 33 -12.13 23.87 1.74
N GLU A 34 -12.85 23.80 2.88
CA GLU A 34 -12.48 24.44 4.14
C GLU A 34 -12.56 23.48 5.35
N VAL A 35 -12.84 22.18 5.14
CA VAL A 35 -13.05 21.25 6.27
C VAL A 35 -11.81 21.01 7.12
N CYS A 36 -10.61 21.17 6.53
CA CYS A 36 -9.33 21.11 7.24
C CYS A 36 -8.72 22.48 7.52
N ARG A 37 -9.53 23.55 7.54
CA ARG A 37 -9.03 24.89 7.86
C ARG A 37 -8.29 24.90 9.19
N HIS A 38 -7.10 25.51 9.22
CA HIS A 38 -6.18 25.55 10.37
C HIS A 38 -5.57 24.20 10.77
N LYS A 39 -5.73 23.15 9.95
CA LYS A 39 -5.06 21.87 10.15
C LYS A 39 -3.79 21.78 9.31
N ILE A 40 -2.77 21.15 9.87
CA ILE A 40 -1.45 21.00 9.24
C ILE A 40 -1.16 19.51 9.04
N LEU A 41 -0.87 19.12 7.78
CA LEU A 41 -0.32 17.82 7.44
C LEU A 41 1.21 17.93 7.36
N ALA A 42 1.93 17.08 8.11
CA ALA A 42 3.36 16.88 7.90
C ALA A 42 3.61 15.74 6.90
N THR A 43 4.32 16.02 5.80
CA THR A 43 4.77 15.02 4.83
C THR A 43 6.25 14.69 5.06
N LEU A 44 6.52 13.60 5.79
CA LEU A 44 7.87 13.16 6.16
C LEU A 44 8.36 12.07 5.21
N PHE A 45 8.96 12.46 4.10
CA PHE A 45 9.39 11.57 3.05
C PHE A 45 10.92 11.34 3.09
N PHE A 46 11.36 10.37 3.88
CA PHE A 46 12.78 9.95 3.96
C PHE A 46 13.25 9.26 2.69
N GLU A 47 12.34 8.70 1.90
CA GLU A 47 12.58 8.15 0.56
C GLU A 47 11.83 8.99 -0.47
N PRO A 48 12.46 9.43 -1.57
CA PRO A 48 11.82 10.23 -2.60
C PRO A 48 10.59 9.54 -3.22
N SER A 49 9.49 10.27 -3.31
CA SER A 49 8.26 9.80 -3.96
C SER A 49 7.43 10.98 -4.46
N THR A 50 7.61 11.35 -5.72
CA THR A 50 6.93 12.49 -6.33
C THR A 50 5.41 12.36 -6.27
N ARG A 51 4.86 11.26 -6.78
CA ARG A 51 3.40 11.07 -6.87
C ARG A 51 2.71 11.00 -5.51
N THR A 52 3.23 10.18 -4.59
CA THR A 52 2.60 9.98 -3.29
C THR A 52 2.62 11.27 -2.47
N ARG A 53 3.76 11.97 -2.47
CA ARG A 53 3.90 13.25 -1.76
C ARG A 53 2.95 14.30 -2.32
N LEU A 54 3.00 14.57 -3.64
CA LEU A 54 2.12 15.55 -4.28
C LEU A 54 0.65 15.20 -4.09
N SER A 55 0.29 13.92 -4.06
CA SER A 55 -1.09 13.49 -3.81
C SER A 55 -1.56 13.80 -2.39
N PHE A 56 -0.74 13.57 -1.36
CA PHE A 56 -1.06 13.95 0.02
C PHE A 56 -1.15 15.46 0.19
N GLU A 57 -0.17 16.18 -0.34
CA GLU A 57 -0.12 17.65 -0.28
C GLU A 57 -1.34 18.26 -0.98
N SER A 58 -1.64 17.80 -2.21
CA SER A 58 -2.83 18.21 -2.95
C SER A 58 -4.12 17.84 -2.24
N ALA A 59 -4.19 16.67 -1.58
CA ALA A 59 -5.35 16.28 -0.81
C ALA A 59 -5.62 17.25 0.35
N MET A 60 -4.60 17.53 1.17
CA MET A 60 -4.72 18.44 2.31
C MET A 60 -5.05 19.88 1.89
N LEU A 61 -4.38 20.39 0.86
CA LEU A 61 -4.65 21.72 0.31
C LEU A 61 -6.07 21.84 -0.26
N SER A 62 -6.57 20.79 -0.93
CA SER A 62 -7.96 20.77 -1.44
C SER A 62 -9.01 20.72 -0.34
N LEU A 63 -8.65 20.30 0.87
CA LEU A 63 -9.48 20.34 2.07
C LEU A 63 -9.37 21.67 2.84
N GLY A 64 -8.60 22.64 2.34
CA GLY A 64 -8.37 23.95 2.97
C GLY A 64 -7.33 23.93 4.09
N GLY A 65 -6.57 22.84 4.25
CA GLY A 65 -5.50 22.74 5.23
C GLY A 65 -4.16 23.26 4.72
N GLN A 66 -3.13 23.06 5.53
CA GLN A 66 -1.76 23.48 5.25
C GLN A 66 -0.82 22.27 5.24
N VAL A 67 0.36 22.43 4.64
CA VAL A 67 1.34 21.34 4.53
C VAL A 67 2.71 21.85 4.93
N ILE A 68 3.42 21.03 5.71
CA ILE A 68 4.85 21.17 6.01
C ILE A 68 5.53 19.84 5.70
N GLY A 69 6.84 19.81 5.56
CA GLY A 69 7.57 18.54 5.40
C GLY A 69 8.84 18.64 4.58
N PHE A 70 9.42 17.47 4.30
CA PHE A 70 10.65 17.32 3.54
C PHE A 70 10.58 16.13 2.58
N SER A 71 11.53 16.06 1.63
CA SER A 71 11.68 14.92 0.72
C SER A 71 13.16 14.58 0.52
N GLY A 72 13.50 13.32 0.82
CA GLY A 72 14.85 12.80 0.85
C GLY A 72 15.50 12.92 2.23
N ALA A 73 16.17 11.87 2.66
CA ALA A 73 16.89 11.85 3.94
C ALA A 73 17.93 12.97 4.03
N ASP A 74 18.54 13.36 2.92
CA ASP A 74 19.56 14.41 2.86
C ASP A 74 19.03 15.82 3.18
N SER A 75 17.71 16.00 3.18
CA SER A 75 17.05 17.27 3.45
C SER A 75 16.51 17.39 4.89
N CYS A 76 16.82 16.44 5.76
CA CYS A 76 16.34 16.43 7.14
C CYS A 76 17.46 16.05 8.14
N SER A 77 17.15 16.14 9.45
CA SER A 77 18.12 15.89 10.53
C SER A 77 18.59 14.44 10.62
N ALA A 78 17.97 13.49 9.92
CA ALA A 78 18.41 12.10 9.86
C ALA A 78 19.88 11.96 9.39
N VAL A 79 20.36 12.88 8.52
CA VAL A 79 21.80 12.95 8.12
C VAL A 79 22.73 13.15 9.32
N LYS A 80 22.23 13.73 10.41
CA LYS A 80 22.99 13.98 11.63
C LYS A 80 22.86 12.86 12.66
N GLY A 81 22.09 11.80 12.31
CA GLY A 81 21.82 10.67 13.20
C GLY A 81 20.60 10.83 14.10
N GLU A 82 19.70 11.79 13.79
CA GLU A 82 18.42 11.90 14.51
C GLU A 82 17.58 10.66 14.26
N THR A 83 17.03 10.09 15.35
CA THR A 83 16.18 8.89 15.30
C THR A 83 14.79 9.20 14.78
N ILE A 84 14.05 8.17 14.34
CA ILE A 84 12.64 8.33 13.98
C ILE A 84 11.84 8.81 15.19
N ALA A 85 12.11 8.25 16.37
CA ALA A 85 11.42 8.63 17.60
C ALA A 85 11.56 10.14 17.89
N ASP A 86 12.77 10.67 17.85
CA ASP A 86 13.03 12.10 18.11
C ASP A 86 12.38 12.98 17.03
N THR A 87 12.49 12.60 15.75
CA THR A 87 11.83 13.33 14.66
C THR A 87 10.32 13.43 14.88
N ILE A 88 9.68 12.33 15.28
CA ILE A 88 8.22 12.31 15.52
C ILE A 88 7.84 13.13 16.75
N GLU A 89 8.60 13.06 17.84
CA GLU A 89 8.36 13.88 19.04
C GLU A 89 8.40 15.38 18.71
N VAL A 90 9.35 15.81 17.88
CA VAL A 90 9.42 17.20 17.42
C VAL A 90 8.23 17.56 16.54
N VAL A 91 7.86 16.71 15.58
CA VAL A 91 6.77 16.98 14.64
C VAL A 91 5.39 16.96 15.31
N ASN A 92 5.23 16.24 16.42
CA ASN A 92 4.01 16.29 17.25
C ASN A 92 3.62 17.73 17.66
N GLY A 93 4.60 18.63 17.81
CA GLY A 93 4.36 20.02 18.11
C GLY A 93 4.01 20.91 16.91
N TYR A 94 4.10 20.39 15.68
CA TYR A 94 3.98 21.18 14.46
C TYR A 94 2.81 20.79 13.55
N ALA A 95 2.29 19.59 13.68
CA ALA A 95 1.28 19.06 12.78
C ALA A 95 0.09 18.43 13.52
N ASP A 96 -1.06 18.38 12.83
CA ASP A 96 -2.26 17.69 13.30
C ASP A 96 -2.36 16.25 12.79
N ILE A 97 -1.63 15.93 11.70
CA ILE A 97 -1.59 14.61 11.08
C ILE A 97 -0.26 14.44 10.33
N ILE A 98 0.26 13.22 10.30
CA ILE A 98 1.54 12.88 9.65
C ILE A 98 1.31 11.88 8.53
N ALA A 99 1.89 12.12 7.35
CA ALA A 99 2.07 11.12 6.30
C ALA A 99 3.57 10.81 6.19
N MET A 100 3.97 9.59 6.51
CA MET A 100 5.37 9.18 6.56
C MET A 100 5.69 8.15 5.48
N ARG A 101 6.78 8.39 4.73
CA ARG A 101 7.38 7.41 3.82
C ARG A 101 8.83 7.17 4.19
N HIS A 102 9.23 5.90 4.32
CA HIS A 102 10.57 5.55 4.78
C HIS A 102 11.15 4.35 4.00
N PRO A 103 12.48 4.30 3.71
CA PRO A 103 13.09 3.16 3.03
C PRO A 103 13.19 1.90 3.90
N LYS A 104 13.13 2.02 5.24
CA LYS A 104 13.20 0.89 6.17
C LYS A 104 11.82 0.39 6.53
N GLU A 105 11.67 -0.94 6.48
CA GLU A 105 10.44 -1.64 6.83
C GLU A 105 10.13 -1.49 8.32
N GLY A 106 8.89 -1.14 8.64
CA GLY A 106 8.42 -0.93 10.01
C GLY A 106 8.77 0.42 10.63
N ALA A 107 9.43 1.32 9.91
CA ALA A 107 9.66 2.68 10.41
C ALA A 107 8.37 3.40 10.81
N PRO A 108 7.24 3.30 10.06
CA PRO A 108 5.96 3.85 10.49
C PRO A 108 5.39 3.19 11.75
N VAL A 109 5.75 1.93 12.06
CA VAL A 109 5.38 1.28 13.33
C VAL A 109 6.08 1.98 14.49
N VAL A 110 7.40 2.20 14.39
CA VAL A 110 8.14 2.97 15.40
C VAL A 110 7.55 4.37 15.55
N ALA A 111 7.33 5.07 14.45
CA ALA A 111 6.72 6.39 14.45
C ALA A 111 5.34 6.41 15.15
N SER A 112 4.52 5.36 14.93
CA SER A 112 3.19 5.26 15.55
C SER A 112 3.24 5.06 17.08
N MET A 113 4.34 4.56 17.62
CA MET A 113 4.55 4.40 19.06
C MET A 113 4.93 5.74 19.75
N HIS A 114 5.42 6.72 18.99
CA HIS A 114 5.89 8.02 19.48
C HIS A 114 5.01 9.19 19.05
N THR A 115 4.04 8.97 18.16
CA THR A 115 3.17 10.05 17.69
C THR A 115 2.05 10.38 18.67
N ALA A 116 1.82 11.68 18.89
CA ALA A 116 0.65 12.21 19.58
C ALA A 116 -0.49 12.61 18.61
N VAL A 117 -0.26 12.51 17.30
CA VAL A 117 -1.23 12.82 16.24
C VAL A 117 -1.42 11.61 15.33
N PRO A 118 -2.50 11.51 14.53
CA PRO A 118 -2.67 10.41 13.58
C PRO A 118 -1.51 10.32 12.60
N LEU A 119 -1.07 9.07 12.30
CA LEU A 119 0.00 8.81 11.34
C LEU A 119 -0.48 7.88 10.23
N ILE A 120 -0.12 8.21 9.00
CA ILE A 120 -0.42 7.43 7.80
C ILE A 120 0.88 6.91 7.20
N ASN A 121 0.99 5.58 7.03
CA ASN A 121 2.05 4.98 6.25
C ASN A 121 1.87 5.29 4.75
N ALA A 122 2.76 6.11 4.20
CA ALA A 122 2.83 6.45 2.78
C ALA A 122 3.81 5.56 1.99
N GLY A 123 4.21 4.42 2.59
CA GLY A 123 5.10 3.39 2.05
C GLY A 123 6.36 3.18 2.88
N ASP A 124 6.65 1.95 3.28
CA ASP A 124 7.83 1.56 4.04
C ASP A 124 8.61 0.41 3.35
N GLY A 125 9.69 0.75 2.71
CA GLY A 125 10.56 -0.22 2.03
C GLY A 125 9.81 -1.12 1.05
N GLY A 126 9.95 -2.43 1.22
CA GLY A 126 9.22 -3.46 0.47
C GLY A 126 7.94 -3.96 1.16
N HIS A 127 7.54 -3.39 2.28
CA HIS A 127 6.56 -3.94 3.21
C HIS A 127 5.11 -3.51 2.87
N PHE A 128 4.67 -2.31 3.26
CA PHE A 128 3.28 -1.88 3.05
C PHE A 128 3.15 -0.54 2.32
N HIS A 129 2.00 -0.36 1.66
CA HIS A 129 1.58 0.92 1.12
C HIS A 129 0.05 1.05 1.15
N PRO A 130 -0.58 1.18 2.33
CA PRO A 130 -2.04 1.11 2.48
C PRO A 130 -2.78 2.13 1.63
N THR A 131 -2.23 3.32 1.42
CA THR A 131 -2.89 4.36 0.63
C THR A 131 -2.81 4.15 -0.88
N GLN A 132 -1.93 3.26 -1.37
CA GLN A 132 -1.99 2.77 -2.74
C GLN A 132 -3.14 1.78 -2.89
N THR A 133 -3.28 0.84 -1.96
CA THR A 133 -4.39 -0.12 -1.95
C THR A 133 -5.74 0.59 -1.89
N LEU A 134 -5.88 1.66 -1.10
CA LEU A 134 -7.10 2.48 -1.09
C LEU A 134 -7.39 3.11 -2.46
N ALA A 135 -6.35 3.58 -3.17
CA ALA A 135 -6.52 4.10 -4.54
C ALA A 135 -6.98 3.01 -5.51
N ASP A 136 -6.40 1.81 -5.37
CA ASP A 136 -6.76 0.64 -6.17
C ASP A 136 -8.23 0.26 -5.93
N LEU A 137 -8.65 0.18 -4.67
CA LEU A 137 -10.03 -0.16 -4.28
C LEU A 137 -11.06 0.86 -4.81
N LEU A 138 -10.82 2.17 -4.70
CA LEU A 138 -11.73 3.17 -5.27
C LEU A 138 -11.85 3.01 -6.78
N THR A 139 -10.73 2.75 -7.46
CA THR A 139 -10.75 2.56 -8.92
C THR A 139 -11.50 1.28 -9.30
N ILE A 140 -11.29 0.18 -8.58
CA ILE A 140 -12.04 -1.07 -8.77
C ILE A 140 -13.54 -0.84 -8.55
N HIS A 141 -13.89 -0.11 -7.48
CA HIS A 141 -15.29 0.23 -7.19
C HIS A 141 -15.94 1.02 -8.34
N HIS A 142 -15.26 2.03 -8.88
CA HIS A 142 -15.78 2.82 -10.01
C HIS A 142 -15.96 2.01 -11.29
N GLU A 143 -15.00 1.09 -11.57
CA GLU A 143 -15.01 0.33 -12.81
C GLU A 143 -15.90 -0.92 -12.76
N LYS A 144 -16.10 -1.51 -11.58
CA LYS A 144 -16.83 -2.77 -11.41
C LYS A 144 -18.09 -2.68 -10.57
N GLY A 145 -18.27 -1.63 -9.78
CA GLY A 145 -19.43 -1.45 -8.87
C GLY A 145 -19.49 -2.47 -7.73
N THR A 146 -18.54 -3.40 -7.65
CA THR A 146 -18.47 -4.46 -6.64
C THR A 146 -17.04 -4.90 -6.42
N PHE A 147 -16.78 -5.50 -5.26
CA PHE A 147 -15.54 -6.23 -4.99
C PHE A 147 -15.73 -7.74 -5.03
N ASP A 148 -16.98 -8.21 -5.00
CA ASP A 148 -17.31 -9.63 -5.02
C ASP A 148 -17.29 -10.19 -6.46
N ASN A 149 -16.98 -11.49 -6.59
CA ASN A 149 -17.02 -12.26 -7.84
C ASN A 149 -16.05 -11.76 -8.92
N LEU A 150 -14.90 -11.21 -8.53
CA LEU A 150 -13.90 -10.68 -9.45
C LEU A 150 -12.74 -11.66 -9.65
N THR A 151 -12.28 -11.76 -10.89
CA THR A 151 -11.02 -12.43 -11.25
C THR A 151 -9.93 -11.38 -11.47
N ILE A 152 -8.93 -11.37 -10.58
CA ILE A 152 -7.87 -10.36 -10.55
C ILE A 152 -6.56 -11.00 -11.00
N GLY A 153 -6.03 -10.57 -12.15
CA GLY A 153 -4.70 -10.92 -12.61
C GLY A 153 -3.66 -9.98 -12.00
N LEU A 154 -2.67 -10.55 -11.33
CA LEU A 154 -1.52 -9.82 -10.78
C LEU A 154 -0.31 -10.19 -11.62
N CYS A 155 0.27 -9.23 -12.36
CA CYS A 155 1.28 -9.51 -13.37
C CYS A 155 2.60 -8.76 -13.11
N GLY A 156 3.71 -9.50 -13.18
CA GLY A 156 5.07 -8.97 -13.11
C GLY A 156 5.84 -9.41 -11.87
N ASP A 157 6.30 -8.47 -11.05
CA ASP A 157 7.04 -8.74 -9.81
C ASP A 157 6.09 -8.98 -8.64
N LEU A 158 5.73 -10.23 -8.39
CA LEU A 158 4.88 -10.61 -7.27
C LEU A 158 5.68 -10.86 -5.99
N LYS A 159 7.01 -11.05 -6.11
CA LYS A 159 7.88 -11.35 -4.99
C LYS A 159 8.15 -10.13 -4.11
N TYR A 160 8.48 -9.00 -4.74
CA TYR A 160 8.83 -7.75 -4.06
C TYR A 160 7.72 -6.69 -4.17
N GLY A 161 6.61 -7.05 -4.82
CA GLY A 161 5.49 -6.18 -5.12
C GLY A 161 4.60 -5.88 -3.91
N ARG A 162 5.03 -5.02 -2.97
CA ARG A 162 4.24 -4.65 -1.78
C ARG A 162 2.80 -4.22 -2.08
N THR A 163 2.55 -3.59 -3.21
CA THR A 163 1.19 -3.19 -3.62
C THR A 163 0.33 -4.39 -3.99
N VAL A 164 0.95 -5.43 -4.57
CA VAL A 164 0.30 -6.73 -4.83
C VAL A 164 -0.09 -7.40 -3.51
N HIS A 165 0.85 -7.52 -2.56
CA HIS A 165 0.59 -8.14 -1.27
C HIS A 165 -0.53 -7.43 -0.50
N SER A 166 -0.50 -6.09 -0.48
CA SER A 166 -1.52 -5.29 0.18
C SER A 166 -2.88 -5.38 -0.51
N LEU A 167 -2.92 -5.47 -1.85
CA LEU A 167 -4.17 -5.66 -2.59
C LEU A 167 -4.76 -7.04 -2.35
N ILE A 168 -3.93 -8.10 -2.34
CA ILE A 168 -4.37 -9.44 -1.96
C ILE A 168 -5.01 -9.41 -0.58
N ALA A 169 -4.28 -8.89 0.42
CA ALA A 169 -4.77 -8.79 1.81
C ALA A 169 -6.09 -8.01 1.91
N ALA A 170 -6.27 -6.93 1.15
CA ALA A 170 -7.51 -6.18 1.12
C ALA A 170 -8.66 -7.00 0.53
N MET A 171 -8.42 -7.71 -0.56
CA MET A 171 -9.45 -8.45 -1.31
C MET A 171 -9.88 -9.76 -0.64
N THR A 172 -9.12 -10.29 0.33
CA THR A 172 -9.53 -11.50 1.10
C THR A 172 -10.82 -11.31 1.89
N ARG A 173 -11.25 -10.07 2.09
CA ARG A 173 -12.48 -9.72 2.84
C ARG A 173 -13.75 -9.74 1.99
N TYR A 174 -13.61 -9.98 0.68
CA TYR A 174 -14.72 -9.99 -0.27
C TYR A 174 -14.96 -11.41 -0.81
N LYS A 175 -16.18 -11.67 -1.31
CA LYS A 175 -16.63 -13.02 -1.65
C LYS A 175 -16.26 -13.41 -3.08
N ASN A 176 -15.90 -14.67 -3.26
CA ASN A 176 -15.67 -15.28 -4.56
C ASN A 176 -14.64 -14.51 -5.43
N VAL A 177 -13.64 -13.90 -4.80
CA VAL A 177 -12.51 -13.32 -5.51
C VAL A 177 -11.55 -14.44 -5.92
N LYS A 178 -11.12 -14.42 -7.18
CA LYS A 178 -10.11 -15.33 -7.70
C LYS A 178 -8.88 -14.55 -8.13
N PHE A 179 -7.70 -15.04 -7.77
CA PHE A 179 -6.43 -14.48 -8.25
C PHE A 179 -5.81 -15.31 -9.35
N VAL A 180 -5.27 -14.64 -10.37
CA VAL A 180 -4.40 -15.23 -11.39
C VAL A 180 -3.02 -14.60 -11.21
N LEU A 181 -2.06 -15.39 -10.73
CA LEU A 181 -0.71 -14.95 -10.37
C LEU A 181 0.20 -15.12 -11.59
N ILE A 182 0.49 -14.03 -12.31
CA ILE A 182 1.20 -14.03 -13.59
C ILE A 182 2.62 -13.53 -13.35
N SER A 183 3.57 -14.46 -13.23
CA SER A 183 4.96 -14.10 -12.94
C SER A 183 5.94 -15.16 -13.45
N PRO A 184 7.21 -14.83 -13.72
CA PRO A 184 8.26 -15.82 -13.89
C PRO A 184 8.52 -16.54 -12.56
N GLU A 185 9.16 -17.71 -12.63
CA GLU A 185 9.42 -18.55 -11.44
C GLU A 185 10.15 -17.81 -10.33
N GLU A 186 11.11 -16.97 -10.70
CA GLU A 186 11.98 -16.23 -9.78
C GLU A 186 11.25 -15.11 -9.03
N LEU A 187 10.12 -14.63 -9.59
CA LEU A 187 9.32 -13.51 -9.06
C LEU A 187 7.93 -13.95 -8.60
N ARG A 188 7.76 -15.24 -8.28
CA ARG A 188 6.53 -15.79 -7.71
C ARG A 188 6.13 -15.09 -6.42
N LEU A 189 4.83 -15.13 -6.16
CA LEU A 189 4.29 -14.66 -4.88
C LEU A 189 4.95 -15.45 -3.73
N PRO A 190 5.46 -14.77 -2.69
CA PRO A 190 6.08 -15.44 -1.55
C PRO A 190 5.11 -16.37 -0.82
N GLN A 191 5.61 -17.52 -0.35
CA GLN A 191 4.78 -18.51 0.32
C GLN A 191 4.03 -17.95 1.54
N PHE A 192 4.67 -17.07 2.31
CA PHE A 192 4.00 -16.48 3.47
C PHE A 192 2.75 -15.63 3.10
N VAL A 193 2.72 -15.03 1.90
CA VAL A 193 1.53 -14.30 1.41
C VAL A 193 0.43 -15.27 1.02
N ILE A 194 0.81 -16.41 0.43
CA ILE A 194 -0.12 -17.49 0.10
C ILE A 194 -0.75 -18.05 1.38
N ASP A 195 0.08 -18.43 2.35
CA ASP A 195 -0.35 -19.02 3.61
C ASP A 195 -1.24 -18.06 4.41
N ASP A 196 -0.83 -16.79 4.52
CA ASP A 196 -1.53 -15.82 5.37
C ASP A 196 -2.84 -15.32 4.78
N TYR A 197 -2.87 -15.13 3.45
CA TYR A 197 -3.99 -14.42 2.83
C TYR A 197 -4.81 -15.27 1.86
N LEU A 198 -4.22 -16.20 1.14
CA LEU A 198 -4.97 -16.99 0.16
C LEU A 198 -5.51 -18.29 0.78
N GLU A 199 -4.66 -19.12 1.35
CA GLU A 199 -5.09 -20.38 1.97
C GLU A 199 -5.94 -20.15 3.22
N GLY A 200 -5.54 -19.18 4.06
CA GLY A 200 -6.29 -18.82 5.27
C GLY A 200 -7.69 -18.27 5.01
N SER A 201 -7.92 -17.64 3.85
CA SER A 201 -9.22 -17.06 3.49
C SER A 201 -10.12 -17.99 2.67
N GLY A 202 -9.58 -19.09 2.16
CA GLY A 202 -10.29 -20.02 1.26
C GLY A 202 -10.54 -19.45 -0.14
N LEU A 203 -9.87 -18.37 -0.52
CA LEU A 203 -9.94 -17.79 -1.86
C LEU A 203 -9.21 -18.67 -2.88
N GLN A 204 -9.74 -18.67 -4.11
CA GLN A 204 -9.12 -19.42 -5.20
C GLN A 204 -7.98 -18.62 -5.81
N TYR A 205 -6.90 -19.31 -6.15
CA TYR A 205 -5.83 -18.73 -6.96
C TYR A 205 -5.28 -19.76 -7.95
N GLU A 206 -4.71 -19.28 -9.04
CA GLU A 206 -3.97 -20.08 -10.00
C GLU A 206 -2.68 -19.37 -10.40
N GLU A 207 -1.60 -20.10 -10.57
CA GLU A 207 -0.36 -19.57 -11.14
C GLU A 207 -0.37 -19.70 -12.67
N CYS A 208 0.07 -18.66 -13.36
CA CYS A 208 0.13 -18.59 -14.81
C CYS A 208 1.47 -17.99 -15.24
N ARG A 209 2.03 -18.45 -16.34
CA ARG A 209 3.30 -17.93 -16.89
C ARG A 209 3.09 -17.06 -18.13
N SER A 210 1.92 -17.10 -18.75
CA SER A 210 1.58 -16.34 -19.96
C SER A 210 0.51 -15.29 -19.63
N LEU A 211 0.80 -14.04 -19.98
CA LEU A 211 -0.18 -12.97 -19.91
C LEU A 211 -1.33 -13.21 -20.90
N GLU A 212 -1.02 -13.70 -22.09
CA GLU A 212 -1.99 -13.99 -23.16
C GLU A 212 -3.02 -15.05 -22.73
N GLU A 213 -2.58 -16.10 -22.03
CA GLU A 213 -3.47 -17.15 -21.52
C GLU A 213 -4.38 -16.64 -20.39
N ALA A 214 -3.90 -15.66 -19.63
CA ALA A 214 -4.65 -15.08 -18.52
C ALA A 214 -5.71 -14.07 -18.99
N MET A 215 -5.39 -13.21 -19.97
CA MET A 215 -6.19 -12.06 -20.40
C MET A 215 -7.70 -12.34 -20.56
N PRO A 216 -8.15 -13.45 -21.23
CA PRO A 216 -9.59 -13.69 -21.42
C PRO A 216 -10.39 -13.95 -20.14
N LYS A 217 -9.70 -14.31 -19.05
CA LYS A 217 -10.32 -14.67 -17.78
C LYS A 217 -10.54 -13.47 -16.87
N LEU A 218 -9.74 -12.40 -17.05
CA LEU A 218 -9.59 -11.33 -16.08
C LEU A 218 -10.73 -10.30 -16.13
N ASP A 219 -11.15 -9.85 -14.97
CA ASP A 219 -11.97 -8.66 -14.77
C ASP A 219 -11.08 -7.45 -14.48
N ILE A 220 -9.93 -7.70 -13.82
CA ILE A 220 -8.92 -6.70 -13.50
C ILE A 220 -7.55 -7.28 -13.84
N LEU A 221 -6.72 -6.49 -14.51
CA LEU A 221 -5.30 -6.74 -14.68
C LEU A 221 -4.50 -5.69 -13.91
N TYR A 222 -3.80 -6.11 -12.87
CA TYR A 222 -2.88 -5.27 -12.11
C TYR A 222 -1.44 -5.55 -12.57
N MET A 223 -0.91 -4.64 -13.37
CA MET A 223 0.47 -4.73 -13.87
C MET A 223 1.44 -4.14 -12.84
N THR A 224 2.60 -4.76 -12.71
CA THR A 224 3.70 -4.24 -11.90
C THR A 224 5.00 -4.22 -12.68
N ARG A 225 5.82 -3.24 -12.37
CA ARG A 225 7.19 -3.12 -12.86
C ARG A 225 8.09 -4.17 -12.20
N ILE A 226 9.01 -4.76 -12.95
CA ILE A 226 10.14 -5.51 -12.37
C ILE A 226 11.12 -4.50 -11.77
N GLN A 227 11.38 -4.60 -10.47
CA GLN A 227 12.11 -3.61 -9.69
C GLN A 227 13.62 -3.87 -9.74
N HIS A 228 14.37 -3.21 -10.63
CA HIS A 228 15.82 -3.34 -10.78
C HIS A 228 16.57 -3.22 -9.43
N GLU A 229 16.15 -2.29 -8.60
CA GLU A 229 16.71 -1.99 -7.29
C GLU A 229 16.63 -3.13 -6.26
N ARG A 230 15.95 -4.23 -6.59
CA ARG A 230 15.80 -5.43 -5.75
C ARG A 230 16.71 -6.58 -6.17
N PHE A 231 17.34 -6.48 -7.34
CA PHE A 231 18.24 -7.51 -7.83
C PHE A 231 19.67 -7.24 -7.39
N THR A 232 20.37 -8.30 -7.02
CA THR A 232 21.81 -8.28 -6.74
C THR A 232 22.65 -8.67 -7.97
N ASP A 233 21.99 -9.26 -8.98
CA ASP A 233 22.59 -9.68 -10.24
C ASP A 233 21.89 -8.96 -11.41
N ASP A 234 22.64 -8.11 -12.10
CA ASP A 234 22.16 -7.38 -13.28
C ASP A 234 21.81 -8.31 -14.44
N ALA A 235 22.48 -9.45 -14.60
CA ALA A 235 22.17 -10.40 -15.66
C ALA A 235 20.80 -11.07 -15.45
N GLU A 236 20.45 -11.38 -14.21
CA GLU A 236 19.11 -11.87 -13.85
C GLU A 236 18.03 -10.83 -14.17
N TYR A 237 18.26 -9.58 -13.77
CA TYR A 237 17.34 -8.49 -14.11
C TYR A 237 17.15 -8.33 -15.60
N GLN A 238 18.23 -8.29 -16.39
CA GLN A 238 18.16 -8.14 -17.84
C GLN A 238 17.38 -9.30 -18.53
N ARG A 239 17.48 -10.50 -18.00
CA ARG A 239 16.74 -11.66 -18.48
C ARG A 239 15.23 -11.56 -18.20
N LEU A 240 14.86 -10.98 -17.07
CA LEU A 240 13.46 -10.88 -16.63
C LEU A 240 12.80 -9.59 -17.10
N ASN A 241 13.58 -8.53 -17.35
CA ASN A 241 13.05 -7.26 -17.80
C ASN A 241 12.40 -7.40 -19.19
N GLY A 242 11.15 -6.98 -19.31
CA GLY A 242 10.39 -7.02 -20.56
C GLY A 242 9.75 -8.38 -20.89
N ILE A 243 9.76 -9.36 -19.98
CA ILE A 243 9.03 -10.64 -20.17
C ILE A 243 7.53 -10.37 -20.34
N TYR A 244 6.99 -9.46 -19.55
CA TYR A 244 5.58 -9.07 -19.64
C TYR A 244 5.49 -7.63 -20.14
N VAL A 245 5.03 -7.47 -21.37
CA VAL A 245 4.69 -6.17 -21.95
C VAL A 245 3.24 -6.21 -22.40
N LEU A 246 2.42 -5.36 -21.81
CA LEU A 246 1.03 -5.18 -22.23
C LEU A 246 1.01 -4.24 -23.44
N ASP A 247 0.50 -4.72 -24.56
CA ASP A 247 0.35 -4.04 -25.83
C ASP A 247 -1.08 -4.15 -26.37
N LYS A 248 -1.37 -3.55 -27.52
CA LYS A 248 -2.70 -3.62 -28.15
C LYS A 248 -3.11 -5.03 -28.54
N GLU A 249 -2.17 -5.87 -28.94
CA GLU A 249 -2.47 -7.24 -29.34
C GLU A 249 -2.99 -8.03 -28.14
N LYS A 250 -2.31 -7.96 -27.01
CA LYS A 250 -2.75 -8.57 -25.75
C LYS A 250 -4.07 -7.96 -25.23
N MET A 251 -4.21 -6.63 -25.36
CA MET A 251 -5.48 -5.97 -25.00
C MET A 251 -6.67 -6.49 -25.83
N SER A 252 -6.44 -6.95 -27.06
CA SER A 252 -7.50 -7.53 -27.89
C SER A 252 -8.04 -8.87 -27.39
N LEU A 253 -7.28 -9.59 -26.54
CA LEU A 253 -7.66 -10.86 -25.92
C LEU A 253 -8.53 -10.67 -24.67
N ALA A 254 -8.53 -9.47 -24.11
CA ALA A 254 -9.20 -9.17 -22.86
C ALA A 254 -10.71 -8.99 -23.03
N LYS A 255 -11.45 -9.20 -21.94
CA LYS A 255 -12.89 -8.81 -21.85
C LYS A 255 -13.06 -7.32 -22.17
N SER A 256 -14.18 -6.99 -22.77
CA SER A 256 -14.50 -5.59 -23.14
C SER A 256 -14.59 -4.64 -21.95
N ASP A 257 -14.91 -5.17 -20.78
CA ASP A 257 -15.06 -4.46 -19.51
C ASP A 257 -13.88 -4.68 -18.54
N MET A 258 -12.79 -5.36 -18.97
CA MET A 258 -11.61 -5.52 -18.13
C MET A 258 -11.03 -4.14 -17.77
N CYS A 259 -10.49 -4.03 -16.55
CA CYS A 259 -9.83 -2.81 -16.06
C CYS A 259 -8.33 -3.08 -15.90
N VAL A 260 -7.47 -2.21 -16.45
CA VAL A 260 -6.01 -2.28 -16.28
C VAL A 260 -5.56 -1.26 -15.26
N LEU A 261 -4.91 -1.74 -14.20
CA LEU A 261 -4.33 -0.96 -13.11
C LEU A 261 -2.81 -1.06 -13.09
N HIS A 262 -2.16 -0.04 -12.57
CA HIS A 262 -0.71 -0.01 -12.36
C HIS A 262 -0.34 1.03 -11.28
N PRO A 263 0.49 0.70 -10.28
CA PRO A 263 0.82 1.65 -9.20
C PRO A 263 1.74 2.78 -9.65
N LEU A 264 2.27 2.71 -10.86
CA LEU A 264 3.25 3.65 -11.43
C LEU A 264 4.53 3.84 -10.55
N PRO A 265 5.70 4.19 -11.10
CA PRO A 265 5.92 4.50 -12.53
C PRO A 265 5.96 3.22 -13.35
N ARG A 266 5.45 3.27 -14.57
CA ARG A 266 5.76 2.27 -15.59
C ARG A 266 7.07 2.64 -16.30
N VAL A 267 7.75 1.65 -16.83
CA VAL A 267 8.96 1.81 -17.66
C VAL A 267 8.69 1.25 -19.05
N ASN A 268 8.60 -0.08 -19.19
CA ASN A 268 8.42 -0.78 -20.45
C ASN A 268 7.33 -1.87 -20.41
N GLU A 269 6.75 -2.13 -19.24
CA GLU A 269 5.76 -3.18 -19.04
C GLU A 269 4.36 -2.86 -19.57
N ILE A 270 4.09 -1.60 -19.92
CA ILE A 270 2.88 -1.19 -20.64
C ILE A 270 3.29 -0.29 -21.80
N SER A 271 2.97 -0.72 -23.02
CA SER A 271 3.21 0.05 -24.24
C SER A 271 2.41 1.36 -24.23
N PRO A 272 2.98 2.51 -24.65
CA PRO A 272 2.28 3.79 -24.69
C PRO A 272 0.99 3.78 -25.52
N GLU A 273 0.89 2.91 -26.51
CA GLU A 273 -0.29 2.77 -27.34
C GLU A 273 -1.53 2.28 -26.58
N VAL A 274 -1.35 1.63 -25.40
CA VAL A 274 -2.44 1.18 -24.51
C VAL A 274 -3.11 2.36 -23.81
N ASP A 275 -2.44 3.52 -23.67
CA ASP A 275 -2.98 4.68 -22.97
C ASP A 275 -4.30 5.20 -23.54
N SER A 276 -4.54 4.96 -24.84
CA SER A 276 -5.78 5.37 -25.51
C SER A 276 -6.92 4.35 -25.36
N ASP A 277 -6.67 3.17 -24.80
CA ASP A 277 -7.70 2.17 -24.53
C ASP A 277 -8.54 2.59 -23.33
N PRO A 278 -9.89 2.63 -23.42
CA PRO A 278 -10.76 3.04 -22.32
C PRO A 278 -10.67 2.15 -21.08
N ARG A 279 -10.10 0.95 -21.22
CA ARG A 279 -9.86 0.02 -20.12
C ARG A 279 -8.57 0.33 -19.34
N ALA A 280 -7.69 1.19 -19.86
CA ALA A 280 -6.45 1.63 -19.21
C ALA A 280 -6.77 2.68 -18.12
N LYS A 281 -6.84 2.25 -16.86
CA LYS A 281 -7.31 3.08 -15.74
C LYS A 281 -6.21 3.55 -14.79
N TYR A 282 -4.96 3.24 -15.05
CA TYR A 282 -3.85 3.55 -14.16
C TYR A 282 -3.58 5.06 -13.95
N PHE A 283 -4.00 5.93 -14.86
CA PHE A 283 -3.97 7.38 -14.61
C PHE A 283 -5.17 7.84 -13.76
N GLU A 284 -6.37 7.30 -14.01
CA GLU A 284 -7.54 7.56 -13.15
C GLU A 284 -7.30 7.03 -11.74
N GLN A 285 -6.62 5.88 -11.59
CA GLN A 285 -6.19 5.32 -10.32
C GLN A 285 -5.35 6.32 -9.50
N THR A 286 -4.49 7.12 -10.14
CA THR A 286 -3.76 8.17 -9.41
C THR A 286 -4.66 9.29 -8.92
N ARG A 287 -5.68 9.63 -9.69
CA ARG A 287 -6.71 10.61 -9.32
C ARG A 287 -7.56 10.09 -8.16
N CYS A 288 -8.05 8.85 -8.24
CA CYS A 288 -8.74 8.16 -7.14
C CYS A 288 -7.91 8.18 -5.85
N GLY A 289 -6.60 7.99 -5.96
CA GLY A 289 -5.67 8.07 -4.82
C GLY A 289 -5.70 9.41 -4.09
N LYS A 290 -5.89 10.54 -4.77
CA LYS A 290 -6.03 11.85 -4.12
C LYS A 290 -7.31 11.89 -3.26
N PHE A 291 -8.45 11.47 -3.81
CA PHE A 291 -9.73 11.54 -3.12
C PHE A 291 -9.81 10.58 -1.94
N MET A 292 -9.25 9.38 -2.07
CA MET A 292 -9.13 8.46 -0.93
C MET A 292 -8.24 9.02 0.18
N ARG A 293 -7.17 9.74 -0.16
CA ARG A 293 -6.34 10.43 0.85
C ARG A 293 -7.07 11.58 1.50
N MET A 294 -7.92 12.32 0.78
CA MET A 294 -8.80 13.33 1.35
C MET A 294 -9.76 12.71 2.38
N ALA A 295 -10.48 11.65 2.00
CA ALA A 295 -11.38 10.93 2.89
C ALA A 295 -10.65 10.35 4.12
N LEU A 296 -9.46 9.76 3.93
CA LEU A 296 -8.66 9.20 5.00
C LEU A 296 -8.17 10.27 6.00
N ILE A 297 -7.69 11.42 5.50
CA ILE A 297 -7.30 12.57 6.33
C ILE A 297 -8.48 13.03 7.17
N MET A 298 -9.65 13.22 6.56
CA MET A 298 -10.86 13.63 7.27
C MET A 298 -11.27 12.61 8.33
N LYS A 299 -11.22 11.30 8.03
CA LYS A 299 -11.52 10.24 8.99
C LYS A 299 -10.60 10.30 10.21
N LEU A 300 -9.30 10.39 9.98
CA LEU A 300 -8.30 10.38 11.06
C LEU A 300 -8.31 11.67 11.90
N LEU A 301 -8.69 12.79 11.32
CA LEU A 301 -8.93 14.04 12.02
C LEU A 301 -10.30 14.11 12.73
N GLY A 302 -11.13 13.07 12.61
CA GLY A 302 -12.47 13.04 13.22
C GLY A 302 -13.48 14.00 12.57
N LEU A 303 -13.29 14.33 11.29
CA LEU A 303 -14.12 15.26 10.54
C LEU A 303 -15.27 14.58 9.76
N ILE A 304 -15.34 13.24 9.81
CA ILE A 304 -16.45 12.43 9.32
C ILE A 304 -16.98 11.55 10.45
N PRO A 305 -18.29 11.21 10.45
CA PRO A 305 -18.88 10.36 11.49
C PRO A 305 -18.17 9.00 11.61
N ASN A 306 -17.96 8.54 12.82
CA ASN A 306 -17.44 7.19 13.10
C ASN A 306 -18.65 6.23 13.19
N GLU A 307 -19.25 5.88 12.06
CA GLU A 307 -20.40 4.98 11.99
C GLU A 307 -20.01 3.50 12.07
N VAL A 308 -18.78 3.19 11.72
CA VAL A 308 -18.26 1.82 11.69
C VAL A 308 -17.19 1.66 12.77
N GLN A 309 -17.41 0.70 13.68
CA GLN A 309 -16.40 0.33 14.67
C GLN A 309 -15.34 -0.55 14.00
N PRO A 310 -14.05 -0.39 14.34
CA PRO A 310 -13.02 -1.32 13.91
C PRO A 310 -13.36 -2.73 14.41
N GLU A 311 -13.14 -3.74 13.57
CA GLU A 311 -13.27 -5.13 14.00
C GLU A 311 -12.25 -5.40 15.11
N LYS A 312 -12.70 -6.11 16.17
CA LYS A 312 -11.78 -6.57 17.21
C LYS A 312 -10.99 -7.74 16.65
N ALA A 313 -9.74 -7.48 16.29
CA ALA A 313 -8.79 -8.55 16.02
C ALA A 313 -8.37 -9.24 17.32
N GLU A 314 -8.00 -10.50 17.25
CA GLU A 314 -7.32 -11.19 18.35
C GLU A 314 -6.03 -10.45 18.68
N GLU A 315 -5.80 -10.17 19.95
CA GLU A 315 -4.57 -9.53 20.39
C GLU A 315 -3.43 -10.56 20.41
N PRO A 316 -2.34 -10.33 19.63
CA PRO A 316 -1.20 -11.23 19.67
C PRO A 316 -0.47 -11.13 21.01
N GLN A 317 0.23 -12.18 21.39
CA GLN A 317 1.20 -12.12 22.47
C GLN A 317 2.50 -11.49 21.95
N TYR A 318 3.07 -10.56 22.71
CA TYR A 318 4.31 -9.89 22.37
C TYR A 318 5.49 -10.49 23.12
N ILE A 319 6.60 -10.70 22.39
CA ILE A 319 7.87 -11.24 22.90
C ILE A 319 8.91 -10.15 22.73
N TYR A 320 9.44 -9.66 23.84
CA TYR A 320 10.38 -8.53 23.86
C TYR A 320 11.81 -9.02 24.05
N ASP A 321 12.75 -8.52 23.23
CA ASP A 321 14.22 -8.67 23.32
C ASP A 321 14.77 -10.11 23.38
N LYS A 322 13.91 -11.11 23.17
CA LYS A 322 14.30 -12.52 23.14
C LYS A 322 14.91 -12.93 21.79
N TYR A 323 14.44 -12.32 20.72
CA TYR A 323 14.84 -12.64 19.36
C TYR A 323 15.33 -11.38 18.63
N ARG A 324 16.17 -11.55 17.61
CA ARG A 324 16.57 -10.46 16.71
C ARG A 324 16.03 -10.72 15.32
N CYS A 325 15.57 -9.69 14.66
CA CYS A 325 15.18 -9.75 13.27
C CYS A 325 16.44 -9.92 12.39
N ASP A 326 16.37 -10.78 11.37
CA ASP A 326 17.45 -11.00 10.41
C ASP A 326 17.22 -10.27 9.08
N ASN A 327 16.11 -9.54 8.96
CA ASN A 327 15.83 -8.70 7.81
C ASN A 327 16.63 -7.40 7.87
N ARG A 328 17.64 -7.28 7.01
CA ARG A 328 18.52 -6.08 6.94
C ARG A 328 17.79 -4.79 6.57
N ALA A 329 16.59 -4.88 5.97
CA ALA A 329 15.76 -3.72 5.67
C ALA A 329 14.86 -3.30 6.86
N CYS A 330 14.78 -4.11 7.91
CA CYS A 330 13.95 -3.85 9.08
C CYS A 330 14.53 -2.71 9.95
N ILE A 331 13.66 -1.82 10.40
CA ILE A 331 14.04 -0.70 11.27
C ILE A 331 14.70 -1.17 12.57
N SER A 332 14.25 -2.28 13.17
CA SER A 332 14.82 -2.83 14.40
C SER A 332 16.24 -3.40 14.25
N VAL A 333 16.72 -3.52 13.01
CA VAL A 333 18.12 -3.89 12.71
C VAL A 333 18.96 -2.64 12.40
N CYS A 334 18.31 -1.61 11.88
CA CYS A 334 18.98 -0.40 11.39
C CYS A 334 19.15 0.69 12.46
N GLU A 335 18.21 0.79 13.42
CA GLU A 335 18.27 1.73 14.54
C GLU A 335 18.52 0.95 15.85
N PRO A 336 19.67 1.18 16.53
CA PRO A 336 20.07 0.44 17.73
C PRO A 336 19.10 0.59 18.90
N ASP A 337 18.44 1.74 18.98
CA ASP A 337 17.52 2.08 20.07
C ASP A 337 16.11 1.50 19.86
N VAL A 338 15.82 0.95 18.69
CA VAL A 338 14.55 0.28 18.41
C VAL A 338 14.54 -1.10 19.05
N ARG A 339 13.71 -1.26 20.06
CA ARG A 339 13.55 -2.50 20.81
C ARG A 339 13.11 -3.64 19.89
N SER A 340 13.70 -4.81 20.03
CA SER A 340 13.31 -5.97 19.25
C SER A 340 12.03 -6.59 19.81
N ILE A 341 10.94 -6.57 19.02
CA ILE A 341 9.62 -7.06 19.42
C ILE A 341 9.10 -8.03 18.36
N PHE A 342 8.63 -9.18 18.82
CA PHE A 342 7.98 -10.20 17.99
C PHE A 342 6.56 -10.43 18.46
N LYS A 343 5.64 -10.78 17.54
CA LYS A 343 4.27 -11.17 17.84
C LYS A 343 4.07 -12.66 17.54
N THR A 344 3.23 -13.32 18.35
CA THR A 344 2.78 -14.71 18.10
C THR A 344 1.29 -14.83 18.41
N PHE A 345 0.61 -15.68 17.65
CA PHE A 345 -0.75 -16.13 17.93
C PHE A 345 -0.78 -17.57 18.45
N ASP A 346 0.39 -18.23 18.49
CA ASP A 346 0.56 -19.56 19.07
C ASP A 346 0.90 -19.45 20.56
N ALA A 347 0.04 -20.01 21.41
CA ALA A 347 0.24 -20.03 22.86
C ALA A 347 1.55 -20.72 23.28
N ASN A 348 2.11 -21.60 22.43
CA ASN A 348 3.38 -22.29 22.66
C ASN A 348 4.60 -21.52 22.12
N GLY A 349 4.39 -20.37 21.44
CA GLY A 349 5.46 -19.50 20.93
C GLY A 349 6.27 -20.10 19.78
N GLY A 350 5.70 -21.06 19.04
CA GLY A 350 6.39 -21.75 17.95
C GLY A 350 6.66 -20.84 16.75
N ALA A 351 5.62 -20.29 16.16
CA ALA A 351 5.72 -19.34 15.05
C ALA A 351 5.61 -17.90 15.58
N CYS A 352 6.63 -17.09 15.34
CA CYS A 352 6.60 -15.68 15.74
C CYS A 352 7.14 -14.78 14.62
N ARG A 353 6.60 -13.56 14.53
CA ARG A 353 6.95 -12.58 13.50
C ARG A 353 7.40 -11.26 14.11
N CYS A 354 8.38 -10.63 13.46
CA CYS A 354 8.80 -9.29 13.81
C CYS A 354 7.63 -8.30 13.63
N ILE A 355 7.32 -7.48 14.63
CA ILE A 355 6.18 -6.53 14.52
C ILE A 355 6.41 -5.42 13.51
N TYR A 356 7.68 -5.20 13.12
CA TYR A 356 8.06 -4.10 12.23
C TYR A 356 7.99 -4.49 10.75
N CYS A 357 8.41 -5.70 10.39
CA CYS A 357 8.50 -6.10 8.98
C CYS A 357 7.79 -7.43 8.66
N ASP A 358 7.02 -7.95 9.61
CA ASP A 358 6.27 -9.22 9.56
C ASP A 358 7.12 -10.45 9.18
N LYS A 359 8.45 -10.31 9.12
CA LYS A 359 9.31 -11.45 8.81
C LYS A 359 9.20 -12.50 9.90
N GLU A 360 8.87 -13.71 9.47
CA GLU A 360 8.81 -14.88 10.34
C GLU A 360 10.21 -15.26 10.81
N ARG A 361 10.30 -15.63 12.08
CA ARG A 361 11.48 -16.23 12.64
C ARG A 361 11.57 -17.69 12.21
N LYS A 362 12.67 -18.07 11.62
CA LYS A 362 13.03 -19.46 11.34
C LYS A 362 13.72 -20.12 12.53
#